data_d56e1a82cca5fb3f400fe7df547b10fb
#
_entry.id   d56e1a82cca5fb3f400fe7df547b10fb
#
_cell.length_a   1.000
_cell.length_b   1.000
_cell.length_c   1.000
_cell.angle_alpha   90.00
_cell.angle_beta   90.00
_cell.angle_gamma   90.00
#
_symmetry.space_group_name_H-M   'P 1'
#
loop_
_entity.id
_entity.type
_entity.pdbx_description
1 polymer ?
#
loop_
_entity_poly.entity_id
_entity_poly.type
_entity_poly.pdbx_seq_one_letter_code
_entity_poly.pdbx_strand_id
1 'polypeptide(L)'
;KFAETTHTGIHLEPIKSARDKRLHSIRIDGYWRGVVLKQDDGDIYTLLTVRGHDEAYEWASRRSVSINSATGAIELRDVTPLDELSSTQSEQRASEPIFAHVKDSVLIQLGIDDSVIKFARTLTEVAQLDAAKTLLPQSQWDVLCGLAAGLSPDEVWAEVAANTPTEIDINDVDAAVERTNSRIVVVDGPDELMAVFERPLDLWRVFLHPTQQLLVDKQF
;
A
#
# COMPACT_ATOMS: atom_id res chain seq x y z
N LYS A 1 -22.59 -6.93 -8.98
CA LYS A 1 -23.23 -6.51 -10.27
C LYS A 1 -22.25 -6.52 -11.42
N PHE A 2 -20.92 -6.32 -11.18
CA PHE A 2 -19.89 -6.46 -12.23
C PHE A 2 -19.81 -7.87 -12.80
N ALA A 3 -20.15 -8.89 -12.03
CA ALA A 3 -20.19 -10.28 -12.49
C ALA A 3 -21.45 -10.62 -13.32
N GLU A 4 -22.48 -9.77 -13.25
CA GLU A 4 -23.78 -10.05 -13.89
C GLU A 4 -24.12 -9.14 -15.09
N THR A 5 -23.44 -8.00 -15.22
CA THR A 5 -23.61 -7.10 -16.36
C THR A 5 -22.33 -7.07 -17.19
N THR A 6 -22.26 -7.92 -18.19
CA THR A 6 -21.33 -7.81 -19.31
C THR A 6 -21.61 -6.52 -20.06
N HIS A 7 -21.21 -5.38 -19.52
CA HIS A 7 -21.00 -4.21 -20.34
C HIS A 7 -19.85 -4.51 -21.28
N THR A 8 -20.16 -4.54 -22.55
CA THR A 8 -19.26 -4.79 -23.69
C THR A 8 -18.10 -3.77 -23.67
N GLY A 9 -17.10 -3.94 -22.81
CA GLY A 9 -15.96 -3.03 -22.79
C GLY A 9 -14.95 -3.26 -21.66
N ILE A 10 -15.37 -3.58 -20.45
CA ILE A 10 -14.40 -3.83 -19.36
C ILE A 10 -14.32 -5.33 -19.08
N HIS A 11 -13.16 -5.91 -19.32
CA HIS A 11 -12.83 -7.22 -18.79
C HIS A 11 -12.06 -7.03 -17.49
N LEU A 12 -12.75 -7.22 -16.36
CA LEU A 12 -12.13 -7.33 -15.05
C LEU A 12 -11.74 -8.79 -14.85
N GLU A 13 -10.43 -9.06 -14.83
CA GLU A 13 -9.91 -10.43 -14.73
C GLU A 13 -9.04 -10.57 -13.48
N PRO A 14 -9.22 -11.63 -12.66
CA PRO A 14 -8.32 -11.87 -11.53
C PRO A 14 -6.91 -12.16 -12.03
N ILE A 15 -5.92 -11.50 -11.42
CA ILE A 15 -4.52 -11.73 -11.74
C ILE A 15 -4.05 -13.00 -11.03
N LYS A 16 -4.02 -14.13 -11.74
CA LYS A 16 -3.68 -15.45 -11.18
C LYS A 16 -2.28 -15.49 -10.54
N SER A 17 -1.32 -14.77 -11.12
CA SER A 17 0.06 -14.64 -10.62
C SER A 17 0.18 -13.68 -9.44
N ALA A 18 -0.85 -12.88 -9.14
CA ALA A 18 -0.81 -11.94 -8.03
C ALA A 18 -0.65 -12.67 -6.68
N ARG A 19 0.20 -12.11 -5.82
CA ARG A 19 0.35 -12.58 -4.44
C ARG A 19 -0.90 -12.27 -3.63
N ASP A 20 -1.46 -11.08 -3.77
CA ASP A 20 -2.76 -10.70 -3.22
C ASP A 20 -3.87 -11.06 -4.21
N LYS A 21 -4.75 -11.98 -3.81
CA LYS A 21 -5.81 -12.50 -4.69
C LYS A 21 -6.94 -11.50 -4.97
N ARG A 22 -6.98 -10.39 -4.25
CA ARG A 22 -7.91 -9.28 -4.49
C ARG A 22 -7.47 -8.40 -5.66
N LEU A 23 -6.24 -8.60 -6.21
CA LEU A 23 -5.75 -7.84 -7.36
C LEU A 23 -6.32 -8.39 -8.66
N HIS A 24 -6.94 -7.50 -9.42
CA HIS A 24 -7.54 -7.75 -10.72
C HIS A 24 -6.93 -6.84 -11.77
N SER A 25 -6.94 -7.26 -13.03
CA SER A 25 -6.57 -6.44 -14.16
C SER A 25 -7.79 -5.95 -14.91
N ILE A 26 -7.73 -4.71 -15.40
CA ILE A 26 -8.67 -4.12 -16.32
C ILE A 26 -7.94 -3.81 -17.62
N ARG A 27 -8.47 -4.29 -18.74
CA ARG A 27 -7.94 -3.94 -20.06
C ARG A 27 -8.38 -2.52 -20.44
N ILE A 28 -7.42 -1.63 -20.62
CA ILE A 28 -7.65 -0.25 -21.09
C ILE A 28 -7.62 -0.22 -22.62
N ASP A 29 -6.57 -0.82 -23.21
CA ASP A 29 -6.44 -0.98 -24.65
C ASP A 29 -5.64 -2.25 -25.02
N GLY A 30 -5.05 -2.29 -26.22
CA GLY A 30 -4.21 -3.42 -26.67
C GLY A 30 -2.96 -3.65 -25.83
N TYR A 31 -2.41 -2.60 -25.23
CA TYR A 31 -1.15 -2.60 -24.50
C TYR A 31 -1.31 -2.33 -22.99
N TRP A 32 -2.14 -1.35 -22.61
CA TRP A 32 -2.26 -0.87 -21.22
C TRP A 32 -3.24 -1.70 -20.39
N ARG A 33 -2.86 -1.92 -19.14
CA ARG A 33 -3.66 -2.58 -18.10
C ARG A 33 -3.72 -1.72 -16.84
N GLY A 34 -4.91 -1.54 -16.30
CA GLY A 34 -5.12 -1.07 -14.93
C GLY A 34 -5.05 -2.24 -13.97
N VAL A 35 -4.35 -2.08 -12.85
CA VAL A 35 -4.40 -3.03 -11.73
C VAL A 35 -5.27 -2.43 -10.65
N VAL A 36 -6.33 -3.13 -10.29
CA VAL A 36 -7.31 -2.70 -9.29
C VAL A 36 -7.35 -3.67 -8.12
N LEU A 37 -7.55 -3.12 -6.94
CA LEU A 37 -7.94 -3.85 -5.75
C LEU A 37 -9.46 -3.97 -5.75
N LYS A 38 -9.96 -5.21 -5.76
CA LYS A 38 -11.38 -5.53 -5.63
C LYS A 38 -11.59 -6.24 -4.30
N GLN A 39 -12.55 -5.80 -3.52
CA GLN A 39 -12.99 -6.52 -2.35
C GLN A 39 -13.90 -7.71 -2.72
N ASP A 40 -13.99 -8.69 -1.82
CA ASP A 40 -14.89 -9.83 -1.99
C ASP A 40 -16.35 -9.40 -1.93
N ASP A 41 -16.63 -8.42 -1.06
CA ASP A 41 -17.96 -7.80 -0.89
C ASP A 41 -17.86 -6.30 -1.18
N GLY A 42 -18.81 -5.78 -1.96
CA GLY A 42 -18.91 -4.34 -2.28
C GLY A 42 -18.67 -4.01 -3.76
N ASP A 43 -18.95 -2.77 -4.10
CA ASP A 43 -18.85 -2.22 -5.47
C ASP A 43 -17.68 -1.21 -5.60
N ILE A 44 -16.82 -1.09 -4.60
CA ILE A 44 -15.67 -0.18 -4.62
C ILE A 44 -14.46 -0.88 -5.25
N TYR A 45 -13.87 -0.21 -6.23
CA TYR A 45 -12.68 -0.65 -6.96
C TYR A 45 -11.60 0.42 -6.81
N THR A 46 -10.48 0.05 -6.22
CA THR A 46 -9.35 0.98 -6.07
C THR A 46 -8.34 0.76 -7.17
N LEU A 47 -8.16 1.73 -8.07
CA LEU A 47 -7.11 1.69 -9.09
C LEU A 47 -5.75 1.95 -8.44
N LEU A 48 -4.86 0.96 -8.46
CA LEU A 48 -3.55 1.03 -7.84
C LEU A 48 -2.46 1.53 -8.81
N THR A 49 -2.51 1.09 -10.08
CA THR A 49 -1.54 1.50 -11.10
C THR A 49 -2.05 1.20 -12.50
N VAL A 50 -1.47 1.89 -13.49
CA VAL A 50 -1.64 1.59 -14.92
C VAL A 50 -0.27 1.30 -15.51
N ARG A 51 -0.11 0.16 -16.20
CA ARG A 51 1.15 -0.32 -16.75
C ARG A 51 0.94 -1.05 -18.08
N GLY A 52 2.02 -1.29 -18.82
CA GLY A 52 2.01 -2.22 -19.94
C GLY A 52 1.58 -3.62 -19.49
N HIS A 53 1.04 -4.43 -20.43
CA HIS A 53 0.46 -5.73 -20.13
C HIS A 53 1.35 -6.60 -19.21
N ASP A 54 2.58 -6.89 -19.62
CA ASP A 54 3.46 -7.79 -18.86
C ASP A 54 3.94 -7.16 -17.54
N GLU A 55 4.22 -5.84 -17.54
CA GLU A 55 4.62 -5.11 -16.36
C GLU A 55 3.52 -5.07 -15.27
N ALA A 56 2.24 -5.03 -15.67
CA ALA A 56 1.11 -5.04 -14.74
C ALA A 56 1.05 -6.37 -13.97
N TYR A 57 1.25 -7.49 -14.66
CA TYR A 57 1.25 -8.81 -14.05
C TYR A 57 2.49 -9.05 -13.18
N GLU A 58 3.67 -8.62 -13.64
CA GLU A 58 4.89 -8.67 -12.84
C GLU A 58 4.76 -7.80 -11.58
N TRP A 59 4.24 -6.59 -11.71
CA TRP A 59 3.99 -5.69 -10.59
C TRP A 59 3.05 -6.33 -9.54
N ALA A 60 1.95 -6.92 -9.96
CA ALA A 60 0.97 -7.55 -9.09
C ALA A 60 1.52 -8.81 -8.39
N SER A 61 2.42 -9.56 -9.03
CA SER A 61 3.01 -10.77 -8.46
C SER A 61 3.88 -10.49 -7.23
N ARG A 62 4.40 -9.27 -7.09
CA ARG A 62 5.28 -8.83 -6.02
C ARG A 62 4.58 -7.99 -4.95
N ARG A 63 3.33 -7.57 -5.19
CA ARG A 63 2.64 -6.63 -4.32
C ARG A 63 1.67 -7.31 -3.37
N SER A 64 1.62 -6.78 -2.15
CA SER A 64 0.61 -7.09 -1.15
C SER A 64 -0.03 -5.79 -0.67
N VAL A 65 -1.33 -5.83 -0.48
CA VAL A 65 -2.12 -4.72 0.06
C VAL A 65 -2.55 -5.07 1.46
N SER A 66 -2.27 -4.21 2.43
CA SER A 66 -2.70 -4.36 3.82
C SER A 66 -3.35 -3.06 4.31
N ILE A 67 -4.12 -3.17 5.38
CA ILE A 67 -4.59 -2.01 6.13
C ILE A 67 -3.71 -1.90 7.36
N ASN A 68 -3.11 -0.75 7.57
CA ASN A 68 -2.29 -0.48 8.74
C ASN A 68 -3.16 -0.44 9.98
N SER A 69 -2.85 -1.27 10.97
CA SER A 69 -3.65 -1.41 12.19
C SER A 69 -3.60 -0.19 13.11
N ALA A 70 -2.59 0.67 12.97
CA ALA A 70 -2.43 1.88 13.76
C ALA A 70 -3.06 3.11 13.10
N THR A 71 -3.03 3.22 11.77
CA THR A 71 -3.54 4.38 11.04
C THR A 71 -4.85 4.12 10.30
N GLY A 72 -5.19 2.85 10.05
CA GLY A 72 -6.32 2.45 9.24
C GLY A 72 -6.17 2.78 7.75
N ALA A 73 -5.00 3.20 7.29
CA ALA A 73 -4.73 3.52 5.90
C ALA A 73 -4.31 2.28 5.10
N ILE A 74 -4.59 2.30 3.79
CA ILE A 74 -4.10 1.26 2.88
C ILE A 74 -2.60 1.43 2.69
N GLU A 75 -1.88 0.33 2.82
CA GLU A 75 -0.45 0.21 2.53
C GLU A 75 -0.21 -0.79 1.40
N LEU A 76 0.60 -0.37 0.45
CA LEU A 76 1.03 -1.19 -0.67
C LEU A 76 2.53 -1.41 -0.55
N ARG A 77 2.96 -2.68 -0.54
CA ARG A 77 4.39 -3.00 -0.43
C ARG A 77 4.84 -4.03 -1.45
N ASP A 78 6.13 -3.98 -1.76
CA ASP A 78 6.84 -5.05 -2.45
C ASP A 78 7.36 -6.04 -1.41
N VAL A 79 6.88 -7.28 -1.48
CA VAL A 79 7.21 -8.30 -0.47
C VAL A 79 8.45 -9.10 -0.81
N THR A 80 8.82 -9.17 -2.09
CA THR A 80 9.93 -10.00 -2.55
C THR A 80 11.30 -9.56 -2.00
N PRO A 81 11.69 -8.26 -2.10
CA PRO A 81 12.99 -7.84 -1.59
C PRO A 81 13.12 -7.95 -0.08
N LEU A 82 12.01 -7.77 0.65
CA LEU A 82 12.02 -7.81 2.11
C LEU A 82 12.23 -9.23 2.64
N ASP A 83 11.58 -10.21 2.00
CA ASP A 83 11.74 -11.63 2.34
C ASP A 83 13.19 -12.10 2.02
N GLU A 84 13.78 -11.66 0.91
CA GLU A 84 15.16 -11.96 0.52
C GLU A 84 16.19 -11.35 1.49
N LEU A 85 16.01 -10.06 1.86
CA LEU A 85 16.89 -9.38 2.81
C LEU A 85 16.82 -10.02 4.19
N SER A 86 15.64 -10.39 4.66
CA SER A 86 15.45 -11.03 5.97
C SER A 86 16.17 -12.37 6.04
N SER A 87 16.16 -13.16 4.96
CA SER A 87 16.84 -14.46 4.91
C SER A 87 18.37 -14.31 4.89
N THR A 88 18.89 -13.38 4.10
CA THR A 88 20.33 -13.16 3.95
C THR A 88 20.97 -12.58 5.22
N GLN A 89 20.29 -11.66 5.90
CA GLN A 89 20.82 -11.02 7.12
C GLN A 89 20.73 -11.92 8.34
N SER A 90 19.78 -12.86 8.40
CA SER A 90 19.67 -13.80 9.52
C SER A 90 20.87 -14.73 9.66
N GLU A 91 21.62 -14.96 8.57
CA GLU A 91 22.83 -15.80 8.55
C GLU A 91 24.11 -15.08 9.07
N GLN A 92 24.09 -13.74 9.18
CA GLN A 92 25.26 -12.93 9.51
C GLN A 92 25.26 -12.35 10.93
N ARG A 93 24.51 -12.92 11.88
CA ARG A 93 24.35 -12.38 13.24
C ARG A 93 25.67 -12.38 14.03
N ALA A 94 26.33 -11.22 14.08
CA ALA A 94 27.41 -10.95 15.04
C ALA A 94 27.06 -9.87 16.08
N SER A 95 25.93 -9.15 15.91
CA SER A 95 25.50 -8.03 16.77
C SER A 95 24.05 -8.17 17.20
N GLU A 96 23.68 -7.57 18.33
CA GLU A 96 22.31 -7.55 18.81
C GLU A 96 21.43 -6.65 17.91
N PRO A 97 20.22 -7.07 17.55
CA PRO A 97 19.30 -6.26 16.75
C PRO A 97 18.95 -4.93 17.45
N ILE A 98 18.92 -3.83 16.68
CA ILE A 98 18.64 -2.49 17.22
C ILE A 98 17.26 -2.38 17.88
N PHE A 99 16.31 -3.21 17.49
CA PHE A 99 14.95 -3.25 18.06
C PHE A 99 14.73 -4.41 19.04
N ALA A 100 15.79 -5.09 19.53
CA ALA A 100 15.66 -6.21 20.47
C ALA A 100 14.93 -5.82 21.76
N HIS A 101 15.04 -4.55 22.17
CA HIS A 101 14.42 -4.00 23.39
C HIS A 101 12.92 -3.74 23.25
N VAL A 102 12.35 -3.70 22.03
CA VAL A 102 10.92 -3.48 21.80
C VAL A 102 10.21 -4.80 21.55
N LYS A 103 9.12 -5.08 22.26
CA LYS A 103 8.33 -6.32 22.08
C LYS A 103 7.57 -6.30 20.77
N ASP A 104 7.36 -7.49 20.15
CA ASP A 104 6.58 -7.61 18.92
C ASP A 104 5.15 -7.08 19.07
N SER A 105 4.51 -7.32 20.22
CA SER A 105 3.17 -6.79 20.51
C SER A 105 3.10 -5.26 20.46
N VAL A 106 4.18 -4.57 20.86
CA VAL A 106 4.28 -3.11 20.79
C VAL A 106 4.47 -2.66 19.34
N LEU A 107 5.31 -3.35 18.57
CA LEU A 107 5.50 -3.07 17.14
C LEU A 107 4.19 -3.23 16.37
N ILE A 108 3.43 -4.31 16.63
CA ILE A 108 2.10 -4.54 16.04
C ILE A 108 1.14 -3.40 16.40
N GLN A 109 1.12 -2.98 17.68
CA GLN A 109 0.29 -1.87 18.13
C GLN A 109 0.63 -0.55 17.41
N LEU A 110 1.91 -0.33 17.09
CA LEU A 110 2.39 0.82 16.32
C LEU A 110 2.15 0.67 14.79
N GLY A 111 1.47 -0.38 14.35
CA GLY A 111 1.12 -0.59 12.96
C GLY A 111 2.21 -1.25 12.12
N ILE A 112 3.19 -1.89 12.75
CA ILE A 112 4.21 -2.67 12.05
C ILE A 112 3.65 -4.07 11.78
N ASP A 113 3.65 -4.50 10.54
CA ASP A 113 3.17 -5.84 10.19
C ASP A 113 4.25 -6.93 10.38
N ASP A 114 3.80 -8.19 10.46
CA ASP A 114 4.64 -9.35 10.79
C ASP A 114 5.88 -9.49 9.89
N SER A 115 5.80 -9.16 8.61
CA SER A 115 6.94 -9.29 7.70
C SER A 115 7.97 -8.19 7.92
N VAL A 116 7.51 -6.98 8.25
CA VAL A 116 8.39 -5.86 8.62
C VAL A 116 9.01 -6.11 9.99
N ILE A 117 8.27 -6.72 10.94
CA ILE A 117 8.84 -7.16 12.23
C ILE A 117 9.98 -8.15 12.00
N LYS A 118 9.77 -9.19 11.18
CA LYS A 118 10.83 -10.16 10.85
C LYS A 118 12.06 -9.48 10.28
N PHE A 119 11.87 -8.54 9.36
CA PHE A 119 12.97 -7.74 8.82
C PHE A 119 13.62 -6.87 9.91
N ALA A 120 12.87 -6.12 10.72
CA ALA A 120 13.38 -5.27 11.79
C ALA A 120 14.25 -6.05 12.80
N ARG A 121 13.92 -7.33 13.07
CA ARG A 121 14.71 -8.22 13.92
C ARG A 121 16.06 -8.63 13.32
N THR A 122 16.30 -8.37 12.04
CA THR A 122 17.60 -8.64 11.40
C THR A 122 18.51 -7.42 11.42
N LEU A 123 17.98 -6.21 11.69
CA LEU A 123 18.74 -4.96 11.64
C LEU A 123 19.64 -4.81 12.85
N THR A 124 20.93 -4.59 12.61
CA THR A 124 21.96 -4.33 13.63
C THR A 124 22.49 -2.90 13.61
N GLU A 125 22.19 -2.15 12.54
CA GLU A 125 22.62 -0.77 12.34
C GLU A 125 21.50 0.07 11.71
N VAL A 126 21.41 1.35 12.10
CA VAL A 126 20.42 2.30 11.54
C VAL A 126 20.60 2.50 10.03
N ALA A 127 21.83 2.43 9.53
CA ALA A 127 22.10 2.53 8.10
C ALA A 127 21.39 1.45 7.26
N GLN A 128 21.15 0.26 7.81
CA GLN A 128 20.40 -0.81 7.15
C GLN A 128 18.90 -0.45 7.04
N LEU A 129 18.35 0.21 8.06
CA LEU A 129 16.98 0.73 8.03
C LEU A 129 16.83 1.81 6.95
N ASP A 130 17.79 2.74 6.86
CA ASP A 130 17.80 3.79 5.84
C ASP A 130 17.86 3.22 4.42
N ALA A 131 18.68 2.19 4.21
CA ALA A 131 18.79 1.51 2.93
C ALA A 131 17.48 0.81 2.52
N ALA A 132 16.67 0.37 3.48
CA ALA A 132 15.39 -0.28 3.24
C ALA A 132 14.20 0.69 3.07
N LYS A 133 14.41 2.00 3.13
CA LYS A 133 13.36 3.01 3.07
C LYS A 133 12.37 2.82 1.92
N THR A 134 12.86 2.48 0.73
CA THR A 134 12.02 2.31 -0.46
C THR A 134 11.25 0.98 -0.49
N LEU A 135 11.58 0.05 0.40
CA LEU A 135 10.98 -1.28 0.48
C LEU A 135 9.85 -1.34 1.52
N LEU A 136 9.84 -0.39 2.47
CA LEU A 136 8.88 -0.31 3.56
C LEU A 136 7.75 0.68 3.23
N PRO A 137 6.52 0.44 3.72
CA PRO A 137 5.51 1.49 3.78
C PRO A 137 6.04 2.68 4.59
N GLN A 138 5.77 3.91 4.13
CA GLN A 138 6.32 5.12 4.74
C GLN A 138 5.96 5.23 6.23
N SER A 139 4.71 4.92 6.60
CA SER A 139 4.23 4.94 7.99
C SER A 139 5.02 3.97 8.88
N GLN A 140 5.28 2.76 8.41
CA GLN A 140 6.03 1.77 9.17
C GLN A 140 7.53 2.14 9.25
N TRP A 141 8.09 2.71 8.17
CA TRP A 141 9.46 3.23 8.19
C TRP A 141 9.61 4.39 9.17
N ASP A 142 8.66 5.34 9.22
CA ASP A 142 8.66 6.46 10.16
C ASP A 142 8.62 5.99 11.62
N VAL A 143 7.77 5.01 11.94
CA VAL A 143 7.72 4.37 13.26
C VAL A 143 9.07 3.75 13.65
N LEU A 144 9.66 2.96 12.75
CA LEU A 144 10.97 2.34 13.02
C LEU A 144 12.08 3.39 13.18
N CYS A 145 12.05 4.47 12.41
CA CYS A 145 13.00 5.59 12.56
C CYS A 145 12.84 6.29 13.91
N GLY A 146 11.62 6.55 14.36
CA GLY A 146 11.36 7.13 15.68
C GLY A 146 11.93 6.26 16.80
N LEU A 147 11.66 4.95 16.78
CA LEU A 147 12.20 4.00 17.75
C LEU A 147 13.75 3.91 17.67
N ALA A 148 14.33 3.91 16.47
CA ALA A 148 15.78 3.89 16.29
C ALA A 148 16.46 5.18 16.75
N ALA A 149 15.76 6.32 16.68
CA ALA A 149 16.21 7.60 17.23
C ALA A 149 16.11 7.67 18.77
N GLY A 150 15.54 6.65 19.41
CA GLY A 150 15.44 6.54 20.87
C GLY A 150 14.13 7.09 21.45
N LEU A 151 13.12 7.39 20.62
CA LEU A 151 11.79 7.71 21.11
C LEU A 151 11.17 6.48 21.78
N SER A 152 10.44 6.73 22.86
CA SER A 152 9.65 5.67 23.50
C SER A 152 8.47 5.27 22.61
N PRO A 153 7.92 4.05 22.76
CA PRO A 153 6.72 3.63 22.03
C PRO A 153 5.53 4.58 22.23
N ASP A 154 5.38 5.17 23.41
CA ASP A 154 4.30 6.12 23.71
C ASP A 154 4.47 7.44 22.95
N GLU A 155 5.70 7.94 22.81
CA GLU A 155 5.99 9.12 22.01
C GLU A 155 5.73 8.89 20.53
N VAL A 156 6.19 7.74 20.00
CA VAL A 156 5.91 7.34 18.61
C VAL A 156 4.41 7.18 18.38
N TRP A 157 3.70 6.55 19.33
CA TRP A 157 2.25 6.41 19.26
C TRP A 157 1.53 7.77 19.23
N ALA A 158 1.97 8.72 20.02
CA ALA A 158 1.39 10.07 20.04
C ALA A 158 1.49 10.76 18.67
N GLU A 159 2.59 10.57 17.95
CA GLU A 159 2.75 11.08 16.58
C GLU A 159 1.84 10.35 15.57
N VAL A 160 1.77 9.03 15.66
CA VAL A 160 0.92 8.19 14.79
C VAL A 160 -0.57 8.47 15.04
N ALA A 161 -0.98 8.54 16.31
CA ALA A 161 -2.36 8.71 16.73
C ALA A 161 -2.92 10.12 16.53
N ALA A 162 -2.08 11.13 16.31
CA ALA A 162 -2.51 12.52 16.17
C ALA A 162 -3.60 12.74 15.10
N ASN A 163 -3.68 11.85 14.10
CA ASN A 163 -4.63 11.91 13.00
C ASN A 163 -5.43 10.61 12.81
N THR A 164 -5.50 9.75 13.82
CA THR A 164 -6.07 8.40 13.70
C THR A 164 -7.40 8.28 14.43
N PRO A 165 -8.43 7.63 13.86
CA PRO A 165 -9.69 7.36 14.52
C PRO A 165 -9.52 6.37 15.68
N THR A 166 -10.44 6.42 16.64
CA THR A 166 -10.38 5.63 17.89
C THR A 166 -10.57 4.11 17.66
N GLU A 167 -11.24 3.71 16.59
CA GLU A 167 -11.44 2.31 16.20
C GLU A 167 -11.06 2.10 14.74
N ILE A 168 -10.22 1.09 14.48
CA ILE A 168 -9.79 0.70 13.14
C ILE A 168 -10.20 -0.74 12.91
N ASP A 169 -11.10 -0.97 11.93
CA ASP A 169 -11.36 -2.29 11.39
C ASP A 169 -10.38 -2.54 10.23
N ILE A 170 -9.47 -3.49 10.40
CA ILE A 170 -8.48 -3.89 9.38
C ILE A 170 -9.10 -4.65 8.20
N ASN A 171 -10.37 -5.02 8.28
CA ASN A 171 -11.10 -5.65 7.19
C ASN A 171 -11.96 -4.65 6.42
N ASP A 172 -12.20 -3.46 6.95
CA ASP A 172 -12.96 -2.40 6.30
C ASP A 172 -12.06 -1.62 5.32
N VAL A 173 -11.96 -2.15 4.10
CA VAL A 173 -11.16 -1.55 3.03
C VAL A 173 -11.77 -0.23 2.55
N ASP A 174 -13.10 -0.07 2.59
CA ASP A 174 -13.76 1.16 2.15
C ASP A 174 -13.39 2.32 3.06
N ALA A 175 -13.48 2.14 4.36
CA ALA A 175 -13.00 3.13 5.32
C ALA A 175 -11.49 3.37 5.23
N ALA A 176 -10.70 2.33 4.90
CA ALA A 176 -9.27 2.47 4.70
C ALA A 176 -8.93 3.25 3.42
N VAL A 177 -9.69 3.05 2.35
CA VAL A 177 -9.59 3.84 1.11
C VAL A 177 -9.89 5.31 1.39
N GLU A 178 -10.96 5.61 2.11
CA GLU A 178 -11.31 6.99 2.51
C GLU A 178 -10.20 7.66 3.33
N ARG A 179 -9.58 6.94 4.25
CA ARG A 179 -8.44 7.44 5.04
C ARG A 179 -7.17 7.66 4.22
N THR A 180 -7.07 6.98 3.08
CA THR A 180 -5.91 7.06 2.19
C THR A 180 -6.10 8.08 1.06
N ASN A 181 -7.19 8.86 1.07
CA ASN A 181 -7.60 9.79 0.01
C ASN A 181 -6.52 10.78 -0.48
N SER A 182 -5.49 11.05 0.32
CA SER A 182 -4.36 11.87 -0.13
C SER A 182 -3.44 11.15 -1.15
N ARG A 183 -3.60 9.84 -1.34
CA ARG A 183 -2.74 9.00 -2.19
C ARG A 183 -3.50 8.13 -3.19
N ILE A 184 -4.81 8.01 -3.05
CA ILE A 184 -5.66 7.12 -3.85
C ILE A 184 -6.82 7.93 -4.39
N VAL A 185 -7.17 7.72 -5.66
CA VAL A 185 -8.41 8.24 -6.24
C VAL A 185 -9.47 7.20 -6.06
N VAL A 186 -10.50 7.55 -5.30
CA VAL A 186 -11.69 6.72 -5.14
C VAL A 186 -12.59 6.94 -6.33
N VAL A 187 -13.04 5.86 -6.94
CA VAL A 187 -13.99 5.87 -8.05
C VAL A 187 -15.24 5.14 -7.55
N ASP A 188 -16.37 5.84 -7.52
CA ASP A 188 -17.62 5.31 -7.05
C ASP A 188 -18.36 4.59 -8.19
N GLY A 189 -18.23 3.29 -8.19
CA GLY A 189 -18.94 2.40 -9.09
C GLY A 189 -18.34 2.26 -10.50
N PRO A 190 -18.94 1.35 -11.30
CA PRO A 190 -18.41 0.97 -12.60
C PRO A 190 -18.50 2.07 -13.66
N ASP A 191 -19.51 2.91 -13.59
CA ASP A 191 -19.75 3.94 -14.60
C ASP A 191 -18.71 5.08 -14.49
N GLU A 192 -18.33 5.45 -13.27
CA GLU A 192 -17.29 6.45 -13.04
C GLU A 192 -15.91 5.89 -13.42
N LEU A 193 -15.64 4.61 -13.09
CA LEU A 193 -14.42 3.94 -13.51
C LEU A 193 -14.31 3.89 -15.04
N MET A 194 -15.43 3.62 -15.74
CA MET A 194 -15.48 3.68 -17.20
C MET A 194 -15.17 5.09 -17.72
N ALA A 195 -15.81 6.11 -17.17
CA ALA A 195 -15.57 7.47 -17.58
C ALA A 195 -14.09 7.90 -17.41
N VAL A 196 -13.43 7.35 -16.38
CA VAL A 196 -11.99 7.55 -16.19
C VAL A 196 -11.19 6.86 -17.30
N PHE A 197 -11.50 5.61 -17.66
CA PHE A 197 -10.78 4.85 -18.68
C PHE A 197 -11.07 5.29 -20.12
N GLU A 198 -12.23 5.90 -20.40
CA GLU A 198 -12.59 6.45 -21.71
C GLU A 198 -11.90 7.78 -22.01
N ARG A 199 -11.25 8.40 -21.02
CA ARG A 199 -10.49 9.64 -21.26
C ARG A 199 -9.30 9.40 -22.18
N PRO A 200 -8.98 10.33 -23.09
CA PRO A 200 -7.79 10.26 -23.93
C PRO A 200 -6.51 10.06 -23.12
N LEU A 201 -5.56 9.29 -23.64
CA LEU A 201 -4.33 8.89 -22.93
C LEU A 201 -3.46 10.08 -22.50
N ASP A 202 -3.52 11.19 -23.23
CA ASP A 202 -2.86 12.45 -22.90
C ASP A 202 -3.41 13.08 -21.61
N LEU A 203 -4.69 12.93 -21.33
CA LEU A 203 -5.28 13.38 -20.05
C LEU A 203 -4.87 12.50 -18.87
N TRP A 204 -4.56 11.23 -19.11
CA TRP A 204 -3.99 10.35 -18.10
C TRP A 204 -2.57 10.74 -17.68
N ARG A 205 -1.79 11.27 -18.62
CA ARG A 205 -0.41 11.74 -18.38
C ARG A 205 -0.34 12.98 -17.51
N VAL A 206 -1.39 13.78 -17.49
CA VAL A 206 -1.54 15.00 -16.66
C VAL A 206 -2.47 14.79 -15.48
N PHE A 207 -2.71 13.53 -15.07
CA PHE A 207 -3.46 13.26 -13.86
C PHE A 207 -2.70 13.81 -12.66
N LEU A 208 -3.24 14.88 -12.10
CA LEU A 208 -2.67 15.46 -10.88
C LEU A 208 -3.05 14.58 -9.68
N HIS A 209 -2.04 14.21 -8.92
CA HIS A 209 -2.27 13.60 -7.61
C HIS A 209 -3.17 14.55 -6.77
N PRO A 210 -4.09 14.04 -5.92
CA PRO A 210 -4.99 14.90 -5.14
C PRO A 210 -4.28 16.04 -4.40
N THR A 211 -3.07 15.82 -3.89
CA THR A 211 -2.27 16.88 -3.25
C THR A 211 -1.77 17.94 -4.23
N GLN A 212 -1.56 17.60 -5.49
CA GLN A 212 -1.20 18.56 -6.55
C GLN A 212 -2.42 19.34 -7.01
N GLN A 213 -3.60 18.68 -7.08
CA GLN A 213 -4.88 19.33 -7.35
C GLN A 213 -5.17 20.43 -6.33
N LEU A 214 -4.99 20.16 -5.06
CA LEU A 214 -5.15 21.13 -3.98
C LEU A 214 -4.22 22.35 -4.09
N LEU A 215 -3.05 22.19 -4.72
CA LEU A 215 -2.12 23.31 -4.99
C LEU A 215 -2.58 24.17 -6.18
N VAL A 216 -3.16 23.52 -7.20
CA VAL A 216 -3.69 24.22 -8.39
C VAL A 216 -4.98 24.99 -8.05
N ASP A 217 -5.84 24.40 -7.21
CA ASP A 217 -7.12 24.99 -6.80
C ASP A 217 -6.97 26.12 -5.76
N LYS A 218 -5.79 26.23 -5.12
CA LYS A 218 -5.44 27.42 -4.32
C LYS A 218 -5.21 28.60 -5.25
N GLN A 219 -6.24 29.41 -5.40
CA GLN A 219 -6.10 30.77 -5.97
C GLN A 219 -5.20 31.59 -5.02
N PHE A 220 -4.06 32.04 -5.53
CA PHE A 220 -3.19 33.01 -4.86
C PHE A 220 -3.79 34.40 -5.00
#